data_49317acf093f7e59aab33ac793143219
#
_entry.id   49317acf093f7e59aab33ac793143219
#
_cell.length_a   1.000
_cell.length_b   1.000
_cell.length_c   1.000
_cell.angle_alpha   90.00
_cell.angle_beta   90.00
_cell.angle_gamma   90.00
#
_symmetry.space_group_name_H-M   'P 1'
#
loop_
_entity.id
_entity.type
_entity.pdbx_description
1 polymer ?
#
loop_
_entity_poly.entity_id
_entity_poly.type
_entity_poly.pdbx_seq_one_letter_code
_entity_poly.pdbx_strand_id
1 'polypeptide(L)'
;LLGEPERVLFRRLSIFAGGLTLEAAEAVGSGGGIEQHDVLDLFSKLVDKSLVMSEAPRYRLLEPLSQYGQERLEESGEAQWVRERHAEYYLALAEGADAQDAERELNAARPVEWLMRMESEHGNLRTTLDWSLDEPDGRDTAELGLRQAVALWWF
;
A
#
# COMPACT_ATOMS: atom_id res chain seq x y z
N LEU A 1 3.02 -25.44 -0.88
CA LEU A 1 1.68 -25.07 -1.34
C LEU A 1 1.07 -24.01 -0.42
N LEU A 2 0.41 -23.03 -1.01
CA LEU A 2 -0.27 -21.97 -0.27
C LEU A 2 -1.69 -22.41 0.11
N GLY A 3 -2.08 -22.17 1.35
CA GLY A 3 -3.47 -22.19 1.78
C GLY A 3 -4.27 -21.04 1.17
N GLU A 4 -5.62 -21.13 1.20
CA GLU A 4 -6.44 -20.08 0.61
C GLU A 4 -6.20 -18.68 1.21
N PRO A 5 -6.12 -18.50 2.55
CA PRO A 5 -5.81 -17.20 3.12
C PRO A 5 -4.43 -16.65 2.69
N GLU A 6 -3.42 -17.52 2.54
CA GLU A 6 -2.09 -17.13 2.06
C GLU A 6 -2.14 -16.66 0.60
N ARG A 7 -2.93 -17.34 -0.26
CA ARG A 7 -3.13 -16.93 -1.67
C ARG A 7 -3.82 -15.57 -1.76
N VAL A 8 -4.83 -15.36 -0.93
CA VAL A 8 -5.55 -14.08 -0.88
C VAL A 8 -4.61 -12.96 -0.46
N LEU A 9 -3.86 -13.14 0.62
CA LEU A 9 -2.90 -12.12 1.05
C LEU A 9 -1.82 -11.89 -0.02
N PHE A 10 -1.25 -12.94 -0.58
CA PHE A 10 -0.21 -12.84 -1.62
C PHE A 10 -0.66 -11.99 -2.82
N ARG A 11 -1.86 -12.27 -3.38
CA ARG A 11 -2.37 -11.50 -4.53
C ARG A 11 -2.66 -10.04 -4.16
N ARG A 12 -3.11 -9.75 -2.94
CA ARG A 12 -3.32 -8.38 -2.46
C ARG A 12 -2.01 -7.61 -2.30
N LEU A 13 -0.96 -8.27 -1.81
CA LEU A 13 0.37 -7.66 -1.67
C LEU A 13 1.04 -7.34 -3.01
N SER A 14 0.60 -7.91 -4.11
CA SER A 14 1.13 -7.61 -5.44
C SER A 14 0.83 -6.20 -5.95
N ILE A 15 -0.09 -5.47 -5.27
CA ILE A 15 -0.39 -4.07 -5.60
C ILE A 15 0.77 -3.12 -5.29
N PHE A 16 1.62 -3.46 -4.33
CA PHE A 16 2.71 -2.59 -3.88
C PHE A 16 3.82 -2.48 -4.92
N ALA A 17 4.28 -1.26 -5.16
CA ALA A 17 5.38 -0.94 -6.05
C ALA A 17 6.59 -0.42 -5.26
N GLY A 18 7.78 -1.02 -5.46
CA GLY A 18 9.00 -0.61 -4.78
C GLY A 18 9.12 -1.06 -3.33
N GLY A 19 8.30 -2.03 -2.92
CA GLY A 19 8.30 -2.59 -1.58
C GLY A 19 7.17 -2.08 -0.69
N LEU A 20 7.10 -2.62 0.53
CA LEU A 20 6.05 -2.33 1.50
C LEU A 20 6.59 -2.46 2.93
N THR A 21 5.86 -1.88 3.87
CA THR A 21 6.05 -2.09 5.30
C THR A 21 5.02 -3.11 5.81
N LEU A 22 5.22 -3.63 7.02
CA LEU A 22 4.26 -4.53 7.64
C LEU A 22 2.93 -3.82 7.92
N GLU A 23 2.98 -2.56 8.35
CA GLU A 23 1.78 -1.73 8.58
C GLU A 23 0.96 -1.56 7.30
N ALA A 24 1.63 -1.33 6.16
CA ALA A 24 0.96 -1.25 4.87
C ALA A 24 0.33 -2.60 4.48
N ALA A 25 1.03 -3.72 4.73
CA ALA A 25 0.49 -5.06 4.51
C ALA A 25 -0.77 -5.32 5.34
N GLU A 26 -0.79 -4.91 6.60
CA GLU A 26 -1.96 -5.03 7.47
C GLU A 26 -3.12 -4.18 6.97
N ALA A 27 -2.86 -2.92 6.62
CA ALA A 27 -3.88 -1.98 6.16
C ALA A 27 -4.56 -2.42 4.86
N VAL A 28 -3.78 -2.93 3.90
CA VAL A 28 -4.27 -3.32 2.56
C VAL A 28 -4.67 -4.79 2.50
N GLY A 29 -3.97 -5.65 3.23
CA GLY A 29 -4.17 -7.09 3.20
C GLY A 29 -5.37 -7.59 4.01
N SER A 30 -5.76 -6.87 5.07
CA SER A 30 -6.88 -7.26 5.93
C SER A 30 -8.24 -6.96 5.31
N GLY A 31 -9.28 -7.56 5.88
CA GLY A 31 -10.65 -7.46 5.38
C GLY A 31 -11.02 -8.59 4.43
N GLY A 32 -12.30 -8.69 4.06
CA GLY A 32 -12.79 -9.69 3.11
C GLY A 32 -12.42 -11.13 3.47
N GLY A 33 -12.50 -11.49 4.77
CA GLY A 33 -12.19 -12.84 5.25
C GLY A 33 -10.79 -13.02 5.87
N ILE A 34 -9.94 -11.97 5.87
CA ILE A 34 -8.68 -11.95 6.61
C ILE A 34 -8.79 -10.93 7.73
N GLU A 35 -8.72 -11.38 8.97
CA GLU A 35 -8.69 -10.48 10.12
C GLU A 35 -7.32 -9.80 10.23
N GLN A 36 -7.30 -8.56 10.75
CA GLN A 36 -6.05 -7.80 10.84
C GLN A 36 -4.98 -8.54 11.66
N HIS A 37 -5.37 -9.21 12.74
CA HIS A 37 -4.45 -9.96 13.59
C HIS A 37 -3.86 -11.21 12.93
N ASP A 38 -4.51 -11.75 11.87
CA ASP A 38 -4.03 -12.90 11.12
C ASP A 38 -3.01 -12.52 10.05
N VAL A 39 -2.97 -11.23 9.64
CA VAL A 39 -2.08 -10.77 8.56
C VAL A 39 -0.63 -11.05 8.89
N LEU A 40 -0.18 -10.80 10.11
CA LEU A 40 1.20 -11.04 10.53
C LEU A 40 1.62 -12.51 10.38
N ASP A 41 0.77 -13.44 10.80
CA ASP A 41 1.03 -14.88 10.69
C ASP A 41 1.07 -15.33 9.22
N LEU A 42 0.09 -14.90 8.43
CA LEU A 42 0.05 -15.17 6.99
C LEU A 42 1.25 -14.57 6.26
N PHE A 43 1.61 -13.34 6.60
CA PHE A 43 2.76 -12.64 6.03
C PHE A 43 4.07 -13.37 6.34
N SER A 44 4.25 -13.79 7.59
CA SER A 44 5.42 -14.59 8.01
C SER A 44 5.55 -15.89 7.21
N LYS A 45 4.43 -16.56 6.96
CA LYS A 45 4.41 -17.78 6.11
C LYS A 45 4.82 -17.49 4.65
N LEU A 46 4.43 -16.32 4.10
CA LEU A 46 4.88 -15.91 2.76
C LEU A 46 6.38 -15.62 2.71
N VAL A 47 6.94 -15.02 3.77
CA VAL A 47 8.38 -14.80 3.91
C VAL A 47 9.11 -16.14 4.02
N ASP A 48 8.66 -17.07 4.85
CA ASP A 48 9.26 -18.40 5.05
C ASP A 48 9.27 -19.20 3.74
N LYS A 49 8.27 -19.00 2.88
CA LYS A 49 8.17 -19.62 1.55
C LYS A 49 8.94 -18.86 0.46
N SER A 50 9.66 -17.81 0.82
CA SER A 50 10.41 -16.93 -0.09
C SER A 50 9.57 -16.27 -1.19
N LEU A 51 8.29 -16.11 -0.94
CA LEU A 51 7.38 -15.37 -1.83
C LEU A 51 7.43 -13.85 -1.57
N VAL A 52 7.76 -13.50 -0.34
CA VAL A 52 8.06 -12.13 0.09
C VAL A 52 9.50 -12.10 0.61
N MET A 53 10.30 -11.20 0.08
CA MET A 53 11.69 -10.99 0.49
C MET A 53 11.75 -9.95 1.61
N SER A 54 12.50 -10.26 2.67
CA SER A 54 12.79 -9.33 3.74
C SER A 54 14.04 -8.51 3.43
N GLU A 55 13.89 -7.21 3.36
CA GLU A 55 14.97 -6.21 3.26
C GLU A 55 14.78 -5.21 4.42
N ALA A 56 14.79 -5.72 5.66
CA ALA A 56 14.38 -5.02 6.86
C ALA A 56 14.84 -3.53 6.91
N PRO A 57 13.98 -2.59 7.25
CA PRO A 57 12.60 -2.75 7.78
C PRO A 57 11.51 -2.92 6.70
N ARG A 58 11.88 -3.05 5.46
CA ARG A 58 10.96 -3.18 4.32
C ARG A 58 10.92 -4.61 3.78
N TYR A 59 9.90 -4.86 2.98
CA TYR A 59 9.67 -6.13 2.31
C TYR A 59 9.34 -5.88 0.84
N ARG A 60 9.57 -6.87 -0.01
CA ARG A 60 9.18 -6.78 -1.43
C ARG A 60 8.84 -8.14 -2.00
N LEU A 61 8.04 -8.15 -3.04
CA LEU A 61 7.88 -9.29 -3.94
C LEU A 61 8.90 -9.18 -5.07
N LEU A 62 9.43 -10.32 -5.53
CA LEU A 62 10.20 -10.36 -6.76
C LEU A 62 9.29 -10.05 -7.95
N GLU A 63 9.81 -9.37 -8.96
CA GLU A 63 9.02 -8.90 -10.10
C GLU A 63 8.16 -9.99 -10.78
N PRO A 64 8.67 -11.22 -11.05
CA PRO A 64 7.84 -12.27 -11.63
C PRO A 64 6.68 -12.69 -10.72
N LEU A 65 6.90 -12.69 -9.40
CA LEU A 65 5.88 -13.02 -8.40
C LEU A 65 4.85 -11.89 -8.25
N SER A 66 5.30 -10.65 -8.33
CA SER A 66 4.43 -9.48 -8.34
C SER A 66 3.48 -9.51 -9.53
N GLN A 67 4.00 -9.73 -10.73
CA GLN A 67 3.20 -9.83 -11.96
C GLN A 67 2.18 -10.98 -11.87
N TYR A 68 2.60 -12.16 -11.45
CA TYR A 68 1.69 -13.29 -11.24
C TYR A 68 0.60 -12.96 -10.20
N GLY A 69 0.98 -12.32 -9.09
CA GLY A 69 0.03 -11.90 -8.05
C GLY A 69 -1.01 -10.91 -8.58
N GLN A 70 -0.58 -9.94 -9.41
CA GLN A 70 -1.47 -8.97 -10.05
C GLN A 70 -2.47 -9.64 -10.99
N GLU A 71 -2.05 -10.59 -11.82
CA GLU A 71 -2.95 -11.38 -12.66
C GLU A 71 -4.01 -12.12 -11.82
N ARG A 72 -3.58 -12.76 -10.72
CA ARG A 72 -4.52 -13.43 -9.79
C ARG A 72 -5.46 -12.45 -9.09
N LEU A 73 -4.99 -11.25 -8.78
CA LEU A 73 -5.81 -10.21 -8.18
C LEU A 73 -6.92 -9.75 -9.15
N GLU A 74 -6.58 -9.50 -10.41
CA GLU A 74 -7.56 -9.13 -11.44
C GLU A 74 -8.62 -10.24 -11.64
N GLU A 75 -8.18 -11.49 -11.74
CA GLU A 75 -9.09 -12.63 -11.90
C GLU A 75 -10.01 -12.85 -10.69
N SER A 76 -9.58 -12.46 -9.50
CA SER A 76 -10.37 -12.62 -8.27
C SER A 76 -11.56 -11.68 -8.17
N GLY A 77 -11.54 -10.55 -8.91
CA GLY A 77 -12.53 -9.48 -8.80
C GLY A 77 -12.30 -8.53 -7.63
N GLU A 78 -11.24 -8.71 -6.84
CA GLU A 78 -10.90 -7.84 -5.70
C GLU A 78 -10.04 -6.62 -6.09
N ALA A 79 -9.55 -6.54 -7.32
CA ALA A 79 -8.53 -5.55 -7.72
C ALA A 79 -8.94 -4.11 -7.40
N GLN A 80 -10.18 -3.73 -7.71
CA GLN A 80 -10.69 -2.39 -7.44
C GLN A 80 -10.68 -2.08 -5.94
N TRP A 81 -11.23 -2.97 -5.13
CA TRP A 81 -11.28 -2.82 -3.68
C TRP A 81 -9.87 -2.72 -3.06
N VAL A 82 -8.92 -3.54 -3.52
CA VAL A 82 -7.52 -3.49 -3.05
C VAL A 82 -6.85 -2.18 -3.44
N ARG A 83 -7.07 -1.68 -4.67
CA ARG A 83 -6.54 -0.38 -5.12
C ARG A 83 -7.08 0.78 -4.30
N GLU A 84 -8.36 0.78 -3.97
CA GLU A 84 -8.97 1.79 -3.11
C GLU A 84 -8.31 1.80 -1.73
N ARG A 85 -8.15 0.64 -1.10
CA ARG A 85 -7.49 0.53 0.21
C ARG A 85 -6.02 0.96 0.17
N HIS A 86 -5.31 0.61 -0.89
CA HIS A 86 -3.93 1.03 -1.12
C HIS A 86 -3.84 2.56 -1.27
N ALA A 87 -4.73 3.16 -2.06
CA ALA A 87 -4.79 4.60 -2.25
C ALA A 87 -5.16 5.35 -0.96
N GLU A 88 -6.13 4.87 -0.20
CA GLU A 88 -6.51 5.45 1.10
C GLU A 88 -5.35 5.42 2.10
N TYR A 89 -4.63 4.30 2.19
CA TYR A 89 -3.47 4.18 3.07
C TYR A 89 -2.38 5.19 2.71
N TYR A 90 -2.01 5.30 1.43
CA TYR A 90 -0.95 6.22 0.99
C TYR A 90 -1.39 7.68 1.00
N LEU A 91 -2.68 7.96 0.81
CA LEU A 91 -3.22 9.29 1.01
C LEU A 91 -3.09 9.72 2.48
N ALA A 92 -3.53 8.89 3.41
CA ALA A 92 -3.40 9.16 4.84
C ALA A 92 -1.93 9.39 5.24
N LEU A 93 -1.02 8.58 4.69
CA LEU A 93 0.41 8.74 4.90
C LEU A 93 0.94 10.09 4.37
N ALA A 94 0.52 10.49 3.17
CA ALA A 94 0.94 11.75 2.54
C ALA A 94 0.36 12.97 3.28
N GLU A 95 -0.86 12.88 3.79
CA GLU A 95 -1.50 13.93 4.58
C GLU A 95 -0.93 14.06 6.00
N GLY A 96 -0.03 13.15 6.41
CA GLY A 96 0.56 13.17 7.76
C GLY A 96 -0.44 12.79 8.84
N ALA A 97 -1.40 11.92 8.53
CA ALA A 97 -2.50 11.51 9.41
C ALA A 97 -2.07 10.67 10.63
N ASP A 98 -0.80 10.60 10.94
CA ASP A 98 -0.34 10.19 12.27
C ASP A 98 -0.69 11.31 13.25
N ALA A 99 -1.84 11.16 13.89
CA ALA A 99 -2.55 12.15 14.71
C ALA A 99 -1.76 12.74 15.93
N GLN A 100 -0.47 12.50 16.01
CA GLN A 100 0.39 13.08 17.05
C GLN A 100 1.12 14.36 16.62
N ASP A 101 1.10 14.70 15.33
CA ASP A 101 1.80 15.88 14.81
C ASP A 101 0.90 17.07 14.43
N ALA A 102 -0.42 16.94 14.54
CA ALA A 102 -1.35 18.04 14.23
C ALA A 102 -1.12 19.33 15.06
N GLU A 103 -0.52 19.21 16.25
CA GLU A 103 -0.14 20.38 17.08
C GLU A 103 1.21 20.99 16.70
N ARG A 104 2.06 20.28 15.94
CA ARG A 104 3.37 20.77 15.50
C ARG A 104 3.36 21.48 14.14
N GLU A 105 2.28 21.34 13.38
CA GLU A 105 2.22 21.75 11.96
C GLU A 105 2.07 23.26 11.70
N LEU A 106 1.89 24.10 12.72
CA LEU A 106 1.67 25.53 12.47
C LEU A 106 2.96 26.33 12.18
N ASN A 107 4.17 25.78 12.36
CA ASN A 107 5.40 26.58 12.23
C ASN A 107 6.70 25.85 11.83
N ALA A 108 6.69 24.63 11.31
CA ALA A 108 7.95 23.96 10.97
C ALA A 108 7.94 23.30 9.59
N ALA A 109 9.06 23.41 8.89
CA ALA A 109 9.36 22.57 7.73
C ALA A 109 9.08 21.11 8.09
N ARG A 110 8.46 20.35 7.15
CA ARG A 110 8.15 18.93 7.39
C ARG A 110 9.41 18.19 7.86
N PRO A 111 9.30 17.32 8.88
CA PRO A 111 10.48 16.64 9.43
C PRO A 111 11.22 15.86 8.35
N VAL A 112 12.54 15.77 8.46
CA VAL A 112 13.39 15.01 7.52
C VAL A 112 12.92 13.54 7.43
N GLU A 113 12.46 12.98 8.55
CA GLU A 113 11.92 11.62 8.59
C GLU A 113 10.70 11.45 7.67
N TRP A 114 9.82 12.45 7.61
CA TRP A 114 8.67 12.41 6.71
C TRP A 114 9.13 12.43 5.24
N LEU A 115 10.09 13.30 4.89
CA LEU A 115 10.65 13.34 3.53
C LEU A 115 11.30 12.02 3.14
N MET A 116 12.10 11.42 4.01
CA MET A 116 12.72 10.12 3.78
C MET A 116 11.68 9.02 3.61
N ARG A 117 10.59 9.06 4.38
CA ARG A 117 9.48 8.12 4.25
C ARG A 117 8.77 8.28 2.92
N MET A 118 8.47 9.51 2.50
CA MET A 118 7.84 9.79 1.19
C MET A 118 8.73 9.31 0.05
N GLU A 119 10.03 9.54 0.12
CA GLU A 119 10.99 9.05 -0.86
C GLU A 119 10.99 7.52 -0.95
N SER A 120 10.98 6.83 0.19
CA SER A 120 10.92 5.36 0.22
C SER A 120 9.59 4.80 -0.29
N GLU A 121 8.51 5.56 -0.23
CA GLU A 121 7.17 5.20 -0.72
C GLU A 121 6.84 5.76 -2.11
N HIS A 122 7.79 6.41 -2.77
CA HIS A 122 7.57 7.06 -4.06
C HIS A 122 6.91 6.14 -5.10
N GLY A 123 7.32 4.87 -5.18
CA GLY A 123 6.72 3.89 -6.09
C GLY A 123 5.24 3.66 -5.80
N ASN A 124 4.88 3.47 -4.53
CA ASN A 124 3.49 3.27 -4.11
C ASN A 124 2.64 4.52 -4.30
N LEU A 125 3.17 5.70 -3.94
CA LEU A 125 2.50 6.98 -4.15
C LEU A 125 2.22 7.25 -5.63
N ARG A 126 3.17 6.95 -6.50
CA ARG A 126 2.99 7.07 -7.95
C ARG A 126 1.91 6.12 -8.46
N THR A 127 1.94 4.87 -8.03
CA THR A 127 0.94 3.87 -8.43
C THR A 127 -0.49 4.31 -8.07
N THR A 128 -0.69 4.90 -6.89
CA THR A 128 -2.01 5.41 -6.50
C THR A 128 -2.45 6.61 -7.32
N LEU A 129 -1.52 7.53 -7.65
CA LEU A 129 -1.83 8.67 -8.52
C LEU A 129 -2.19 8.21 -9.93
N ASP A 130 -1.37 7.36 -10.53
CA ASP A 130 -1.61 6.85 -11.89
C ASP A 130 -2.99 6.16 -11.95
N TRP A 131 -3.29 5.30 -10.98
CA TRP A 131 -4.60 4.65 -10.90
C TRP A 131 -5.76 5.64 -10.75
N SER A 132 -5.64 6.65 -9.88
CA SER A 132 -6.69 7.63 -9.64
C SER A 132 -6.99 8.53 -10.85
N LEU A 133 -6.03 8.67 -11.76
CA LEU A 133 -6.17 9.46 -12.99
C LEU A 133 -6.71 8.62 -14.15
N ASP A 134 -6.45 7.31 -14.16
CA ASP A 134 -6.84 6.42 -15.24
C ASP A 134 -8.26 5.85 -15.08
N GLU A 135 -8.87 5.97 -13.88
CA GLU A 135 -10.20 5.43 -13.61
C GLU A 135 -11.30 6.36 -14.18
N PRO A 136 -12.01 5.95 -15.25
CA PRO A 136 -12.89 6.88 -15.99
C PRO A 136 -14.22 7.21 -15.29
N ASP A 137 -14.61 6.48 -14.24
CA ASP A 137 -15.96 6.55 -13.65
C ASP A 137 -16.02 7.07 -12.20
N GLY A 138 -14.89 7.43 -11.60
CA GLY A 138 -14.84 7.69 -10.18
C GLY A 138 -14.65 9.17 -9.82
N ARG A 139 -15.72 9.91 -9.47
CA ARG A 139 -15.55 11.19 -8.75
C ARG A 139 -14.76 11.02 -7.47
N ASP A 140 -14.96 9.90 -6.77
CA ASP A 140 -14.30 9.59 -5.51
C ASP A 140 -12.82 9.26 -5.71
N THR A 141 -12.46 8.54 -6.79
CA THR A 141 -11.06 8.25 -7.14
C THR A 141 -10.30 9.48 -7.58
N ALA A 142 -10.91 10.36 -8.36
CA ALA A 142 -10.32 11.64 -8.76
C ALA A 142 -10.09 12.56 -7.55
N GLU A 143 -11.00 12.56 -6.58
CA GLU A 143 -10.82 13.31 -5.32
C GLU A 143 -9.62 12.78 -4.53
N LEU A 144 -9.46 11.46 -4.40
CA LEU A 144 -8.29 10.83 -3.75
C LEU A 144 -6.99 11.27 -4.43
N GLY A 145 -6.94 11.23 -5.77
CA GLY A 145 -5.76 11.66 -6.54
C GLY A 145 -5.43 13.15 -6.35
N LEU A 146 -6.45 14.02 -6.36
CA LEU A 146 -6.25 15.45 -6.13
C LEU A 146 -5.75 15.74 -4.70
N ARG A 147 -6.32 15.11 -3.70
CA ARG A 147 -5.88 15.24 -2.30
C ARG A 147 -4.44 14.77 -2.14
N GLN A 148 -4.07 13.65 -2.75
CA GLN A 148 -2.70 13.14 -2.73
C GLN A 148 -1.73 14.08 -3.44
N ALA A 149 -2.10 14.63 -4.61
CA ALA A 149 -1.28 15.60 -5.33
C ALA A 149 -1.06 16.88 -4.50
N VAL A 150 -2.09 17.38 -3.81
CA VAL A 150 -1.99 18.53 -2.91
C VAL A 150 -1.09 18.21 -1.71
N ALA A 151 -1.24 17.04 -1.10
CA ALA A 151 -0.41 16.62 0.04
C ALA A 151 1.08 16.51 -0.34
N LEU A 152 1.37 16.13 -1.59
CA LEU A 152 2.73 15.98 -2.12
C LEU A 152 3.27 17.23 -2.82
N TRP A 153 2.48 18.31 -2.92
CA TRP A 153 2.90 19.53 -3.63
C TRP A 153 4.25 20.08 -3.16
N TRP A 154 4.61 19.85 -1.91
CA TRP A 154 5.84 20.30 -1.28
C TRP A 154 6.98 19.26 -1.28
N PHE A 155 6.76 18.09 -1.85
CA PHE A 155 7.74 17.02 -1.99
C PHE A 155 8.46 17.08 -3.33
#